data_856a7e5c781432e92d758a70cb03ef6d
#
_entry.id   856a7e5c781432e92d758a70cb03ef6d
#
_cell.length_a   1.000
_cell.length_b   1.000
_cell.length_c   1.000
_cell.angle_alpha   90.00
_cell.angle_beta   90.00
_cell.angle_gamma   90.00
#
_symmetry.space_group_name_H-M   'P 1'
#
loop_
_entity.id
_entity.type
_entity.pdbx_description
1 polymer ?
#
loop_
_entity_poly.entity_id
_entity_poly.type
_entity_poly.pdbx_seq_one_letter_code
_entity_poly.pdbx_strand_id
1 'polypeptide(L)'
;MENDELVQNMLLELRRGVLSIAVLSQLGKEEYGYSLLKALSDKGMEIDQSTLYPLLRRLESQGLLQSDWRIVDEARPRRYYVISPQGRAVLTKLKREWSSMAETMKQMLVS
;
A
#
# COMPACT_ATOMS: atom_id res chain seq x y z
N MET A 1 7.80 -3.51 -28.46
CA MET A 1 8.22 -4.91 -28.49
C MET A 1 7.08 -5.79 -28.04
N GLU A 2 7.00 -6.97 -28.58
CA GLU A 2 5.87 -7.87 -28.37
C GLU A 2 5.59 -8.14 -26.89
N ASN A 3 6.63 -8.27 -26.08
CA ASN A 3 6.46 -8.70 -24.69
C ASN A 3 6.30 -7.56 -23.70
N ASP A 4 6.46 -6.32 -24.14
CA ASP A 4 6.44 -5.18 -23.20
C ASP A 4 5.07 -5.01 -22.55
N GLU A 5 4.00 -5.11 -23.32
CA GLU A 5 2.65 -4.98 -22.78
C GLU A 5 2.32 -6.13 -21.84
N LEU A 6 2.69 -7.35 -22.19
CA LEU A 6 2.48 -8.51 -21.33
C LEU A 6 3.23 -8.37 -20.03
N VAL A 7 4.48 -7.92 -20.07
CA VAL A 7 5.29 -7.70 -18.86
C VAL A 7 4.62 -6.65 -17.98
N GLN A 8 4.13 -5.55 -18.57
CA GLN A 8 3.46 -4.51 -17.78
C GLN A 8 2.23 -5.06 -17.07
N ASN A 9 1.45 -5.89 -17.77
CA ASN A 9 0.26 -6.50 -17.17
C ASN A 9 0.63 -7.43 -16.01
N MET A 10 1.69 -8.22 -16.18
CA MET A 10 2.16 -9.12 -15.12
C MET A 10 2.70 -8.34 -13.93
N LEU A 11 3.34 -7.19 -14.17
CA LEU A 11 3.83 -6.34 -13.08
C LEU A 11 2.68 -5.78 -12.25
N LEU A 12 1.55 -5.44 -12.90
CA LEU A 12 0.38 -4.98 -12.15
C LEU A 12 -0.13 -6.06 -11.20
N GLU A 13 -0.18 -7.31 -11.69
CA GLU A 13 -0.56 -8.43 -10.83
C GLU A 13 0.43 -8.63 -9.68
N LEU A 14 1.72 -8.59 -10.00
CA LEU A 14 2.77 -8.78 -9.02
C LEU A 14 2.68 -7.75 -7.89
N ARG A 15 2.37 -6.50 -8.22
CA ARG A 15 2.32 -5.42 -7.24
C ARG A 15 1.07 -5.39 -6.40
N ARG A 16 -0.02 -6.02 -6.84
CA ARG A 16 -1.33 -5.86 -6.21
C ARG A 16 -1.32 -6.16 -4.71
N GLY A 17 -0.82 -7.31 -4.32
CA GLY A 17 -0.76 -7.69 -2.91
C GLY A 17 0.30 -6.90 -2.15
N VAL A 18 1.43 -6.65 -2.79
CA VAL A 18 2.54 -5.90 -2.20
C VAL A 18 2.10 -4.48 -1.83
N LEU A 19 1.27 -3.85 -2.66
CA LEU A 19 0.78 -2.49 -2.38
C LEU A 19 0.00 -2.42 -1.08
N SER A 20 -0.83 -3.42 -0.78
CA SER A 20 -1.58 -3.45 0.47
C SER A 20 -0.64 -3.47 1.67
N ILE A 21 0.38 -4.31 1.62
CA ILE A 21 1.37 -4.38 2.69
C ILE A 21 2.11 -3.05 2.83
N ALA A 22 2.52 -2.47 1.70
CA ALA A 22 3.26 -1.21 1.70
C ALA A 22 2.44 -0.09 2.32
N VAL A 23 1.17 0.05 1.91
CA VAL A 23 0.29 1.09 2.41
C VAL A 23 0.06 0.93 3.91
N LEU A 24 -0.26 -0.28 4.36
CA LEU A 24 -0.46 -0.52 5.79
C LEU A 24 0.81 -0.19 6.59
N SER A 25 1.98 -0.51 6.05
CA SER A 25 3.24 -0.27 6.73
C SER A 25 3.55 1.22 6.91
N GLN A 26 3.05 2.07 6.03
CA GLN A 26 3.31 3.51 6.07
C GLN A 26 2.25 4.28 6.85
N LEU A 27 1.22 3.61 7.36
CA LEU A 27 0.13 4.25 8.09
C LEU A 27 0.15 3.95 9.58
N GLY A 28 1.32 3.65 10.12
CA GLY A 28 1.52 3.58 11.57
C GLY A 28 1.28 4.91 12.24
N LYS A 29 1.45 6.00 11.50
CA LYS A 29 1.05 7.34 11.90
C LYS A 29 0.14 7.90 10.83
N GLU A 30 -0.60 8.94 11.17
CA GLU A 30 -1.56 9.52 10.27
C GLU A 30 -0.92 10.14 9.04
N GLU A 31 -1.50 9.87 7.87
CA GLU A 31 -1.11 10.47 6.60
C GLU A 31 -2.37 10.77 5.79
N TYR A 32 -2.32 11.80 4.96
CA TYR A 32 -3.35 12.00 3.96
C TYR A 32 -2.81 11.56 2.60
N GLY A 33 -3.69 11.52 1.59
CA GLY A 33 -3.35 10.91 0.31
C GLY A 33 -2.02 11.38 -0.28
N TYR A 34 -1.81 12.70 -0.36
CA TYR A 34 -0.60 13.25 -0.95
C TYR A 34 0.64 12.90 -0.12
N SER A 35 0.56 13.05 1.21
CA SER A 35 1.71 12.74 2.05
C SER A 35 2.05 11.26 2.01
N LEU A 36 1.05 10.41 1.87
CA LEU A 36 1.27 8.97 1.74
C LEU A 36 1.93 8.63 0.41
N LEU A 37 1.47 9.24 -0.69
CA LEU A 37 2.11 9.06 -1.99
C LEU A 37 3.59 9.42 -1.91
N LYS A 38 3.89 10.53 -1.26
CA LYS A 38 5.27 10.99 -1.11
C LYS A 38 6.09 10.02 -0.25
N ALA A 39 5.51 9.54 0.85
CA ALA A 39 6.22 8.59 1.72
C ALA A 39 6.55 7.30 0.98
N LEU A 40 5.61 6.80 0.18
CA LEU A 40 5.86 5.59 -0.63
C LEU A 40 6.91 5.85 -1.70
N SER A 41 6.82 6.98 -2.39
CA SER A 41 7.78 7.34 -3.43
C SER A 41 9.18 7.49 -2.87
N ASP A 42 9.32 8.14 -1.72
CA ASP A 42 10.62 8.34 -1.08
C ASP A 42 11.29 7.00 -0.73
N LYS A 43 10.51 5.95 -0.56
CA LYS A 43 11.01 4.62 -0.25
C LYS A 43 11.11 3.71 -1.49
N GLY A 44 10.85 4.27 -2.65
CA GLY A 44 11.04 3.55 -3.91
C GLY A 44 9.78 2.96 -4.51
N MET A 45 8.60 3.23 -3.93
CA MET A 45 7.35 2.69 -4.47
C MET A 45 6.53 3.80 -5.09
N GLU A 46 6.59 3.87 -6.42
CA GLU A 46 5.85 4.86 -7.20
C GLU A 46 4.47 4.31 -7.54
N ILE A 47 3.43 5.00 -7.09
CA ILE A 47 2.05 4.72 -7.51
C ILE A 47 1.33 6.04 -7.70
N ASP A 48 0.26 6.03 -8.46
CA ASP A 48 -0.51 7.24 -8.69
C ASP A 48 -1.77 7.26 -7.82
N GLN A 49 -2.44 8.42 -7.83
CA GLN A 49 -3.65 8.62 -7.04
C GLN A 49 -4.77 7.67 -7.44
N SER A 50 -4.85 7.37 -8.74
CA SER A 50 -5.92 6.49 -9.24
C SER A 50 -5.78 5.08 -8.72
N THR A 51 -4.58 4.67 -8.33
CA THR A 51 -4.32 3.37 -7.71
C THR A 51 -4.48 3.44 -6.19
N LEU A 52 -3.95 4.49 -5.58
CA LEU A 52 -3.91 4.60 -4.12
C LEU A 52 -5.29 4.80 -3.50
N TYR A 53 -6.08 5.73 -4.01
CA TYR A 53 -7.33 6.08 -3.35
C TYR A 53 -8.35 4.94 -3.29
N PRO A 54 -8.57 4.17 -4.36
CA PRO A 54 -9.44 3.00 -4.24
C PRO A 54 -8.91 1.96 -3.26
N LEU A 55 -7.60 1.80 -3.17
CA LEU A 55 -6.99 0.87 -2.22
C LEU A 55 -7.23 1.32 -0.78
N LEU A 56 -7.06 2.60 -0.49
CA LEU A 56 -7.33 3.13 0.85
C LEU A 56 -8.77 2.88 1.27
N ARG A 57 -9.72 3.12 0.37
CA ARG A 57 -11.13 2.89 0.66
C ARG A 57 -11.42 1.41 0.89
N ARG A 58 -10.80 0.54 0.12
CA ARG A 58 -10.98 -0.90 0.30
C ARG A 58 -10.42 -1.37 1.63
N LEU A 59 -9.22 -0.93 1.98
CA LEU A 59 -8.60 -1.32 3.24
C LEU A 59 -9.41 -0.80 4.44
N GLU A 60 -9.96 0.41 4.31
CA GLU A 60 -10.82 0.95 5.35
C GLU A 60 -12.11 0.15 5.49
N SER A 61 -12.73 -0.22 4.38
CA SER A 61 -13.96 -1.02 4.42
C SER A 61 -13.72 -2.41 5.00
N GLN A 62 -12.50 -2.91 4.91
CA GLN A 62 -12.12 -4.18 5.53
C GLN A 62 -11.75 -4.04 7.00
N GLY A 63 -11.83 -2.83 7.54
CA GLY A 63 -11.52 -2.60 8.95
C GLY A 63 -10.05 -2.44 9.26
N LEU A 64 -9.20 -2.34 8.25
CA LEU A 64 -7.75 -2.28 8.45
C LEU A 64 -7.23 -0.86 8.63
N LEU A 65 -8.00 0.14 8.19
CA LEU A 65 -7.67 1.55 8.35
C LEU A 65 -8.83 2.29 8.99
N GLN A 66 -8.51 3.38 9.67
CA GLN A 66 -9.46 4.35 10.17
C GLN A 66 -9.16 5.68 9.48
N SER A 67 -10.19 6.50 9.29
CA SER A 67 -9.98 7.80 8.67
C SER A 67 -10.87 8.86 9.30
N ASP A 68 -10.44 10.11 9.19
CA ASP A 68 -11.28 11.24 9.54
C ASP A 68 -10.91 12.43 8.66
N TRP A 69 -11.88 13.33 8.51
CA TRP A 69 -11.70 14.54 7.74
C TRP A 69 -11.24 15.66 8.65
N ARG A 70 -10.28 16.45 8.18
CA ARG A 70 -9.78 17.61 8.92
C ARG A 70 -9.62 18.80 8.01
N ILE A 71 -9.93 19.96 8.55
CA ILE A 71 -9.66 21.22 7.89
C ILE A 71 -8.39 21.77 8.54
N VAL A 72 -7.34 21.92 7.72
CA VAL A 72 -6.06 22.44 8.18
C VAL A 72 -5.92 23.83 7.60
N ASP A 73 -5.83 24.84 8.49
CA ASP A 73 -5.84 26.24 8.13
C ASP A 73 -7.12 26.53 7.32
N GLU A 74 -7.13 27.37 6.38
CA GLU A 74 -8.31 27.66 5.57
C GLU A 74 -8.36 26.80 4.29
N ALA A 75 -7.58 25.73 4.29
CA ALA A 75 -7.47 24.86 3.13
C ALA A 75 -8.66 23.91 3.02
N ARG A 76 -8.68 23.16 1.92
CA ARG A 76 -9.69 22.12 1.70
C ARG A 76 -9.62 21.07 2.78
N PRO A 77 -10.75 20.44 3.13
CA PRO A 77 -10.71 19.30 4.03
C PRO A 77 -9.81 18.21 3.48
N ARG A 78 -9.02 17.61 4.36
CA ARG A 78 -8.17 16.49 4.02
C ARG A 78 -8.62 15.27 4.79
N ARG A 79 -8.63 14.12 4.12
CA ARG A 79 -8.95 12.86 4.78
C ARG A 79 -7.65 12.21 5.24
N TYR A 80 -7.53 12.04 6.55
CA TYR A 80 -6.36 11.42 7.16
C TYR A 80 -6.66 9.98 7.47
N TYR A 81 -5.70 9.11 7.18
CA TYR A 81 -5.80 7.67 7.42
C TYR A 81 -4.75 7.23 8.41
N VAL A 82 -5.08 6.21 9.18
CA VAL A 82 -4.15 5.58 10.12
C VAL A 82 -4.53 4.11 10.22
N ILE A 83 -3.54 3.26 10.45
CA ILE A 83 -3.80 1.82 10.60
C ILE A 83 -4.62 1.58 11.87
N SER A 84 -5.61 0.67 11.78
CA SER A 84 -6.42 0.30 12.92
C SER A 84 -5.70 -0.78 13.75
N PRO A 85 -6.18 -1.08 14.97
CA PRO A 85 -5.62 -2.22 15.72
C PRO A 85 -5.73 -3.53 14.96
N GLN A 86 -6.87 -3.76 14.29
CA GLN A 86 -7.04 -4.94 13.43
C GLN A 86 -6.02 -4.91 12.28
N GLY A 87 -5.80 -3.74 11.68
CA GLY A 87 -4.83 -3.57 10.62
C GLY A 87 -3.42 -3.91 11.07
N ARG A 88 -3.06 -3.54 12.29
CA ARG A 88 -1.73 -3.88 12.84
C ARG A 88 -1.56 -5.38 12.98
N ALA A 89 -2.60 -6.06 13.47
CA ALA A 89 -2.55 -7.51 13.62
C ALA A 89 -2.41 -8.20 12.26
N VAL A 90 -3.17 -7.74 11.28
CA VAL A 90 -3.12 -8.28 9.92
C VAL A 90 -1.75 -8.00 9.29
N LEU A 91 -1.24 -6.80 9.46
CA LEU A 91 0.07 -6.43 8.90
C LEU A 91 1.18 -7.32 9.46
N THR A 92 1.14 -7.61 10.75
CA THR A 92 2.15 -8.49 11.38
C THR A 92 2.17 -9.86 10.69
N LYS A 93 0.99 -10.42 10.42
CA LYS A 93 0.90 -11.72 9.74
C LYS A 93 1.36 -11.62 8.29
N LEU A 94 0.96 -10.56 7.60
CA LEU A 94 1.34 -10.38 6.20
C LEU A 94 2.85 -10.19 6.04
N LYS A 95 3.48 -9.51 6.98
CA LYS A 95 4.94 -9.34 6.95
C LYS A 95 5.66 -10.68 7.02
N ARG A 96 5.18 -11.59 7.87
CA ARG A 96 5.77 -12.93 7.97
C ARG A 96 5.58 -13.71 6.67
N GLU A 97 4.35 -13.69 6.15
CA GLU A 97 4.05 -14.41 4.92
C GLU A 97 4.84 -13.86 3.74
N TRP A 98 4.98 -12.52 3.69
CA TRP A 98 5.78 -11.90 2.64
C TRP A 98 7.25 -12.35 2.71
N SER A 99 7.83 -12.35 3.91
CA SER A 99 9.22 -12.79 4.10
C SER A 99 9.40 -14.24 3.68
N SER A 100 8.44 -15.09 4.05
CA SER A 100 8.48 -16.51 3.70
C SER A 100 8.38 -16.70 2.18
N MET A 101 7.44 -15.99 1.54
CA MET A 101 7.29 -16.09 0.08
C MET A 101 8.52 -15.57 -0.66
N ALA A 102 9.09 -14.47 -0.16
CA ALA A 102 10.29 -13.89 -0.78
C ALA A 102 11.45 -14.89 -0.74
N GLU A 103 11.63 -15.58 0.39
CA GLU A 103 12.68 -16.58 0.52
C GLU A 103 12.43 -17.76 -0.41
N THR A 104 11.18 -18.24 -0.46
CA THR A 104 10.79 -19.33 -1.35
C THR A 104 11.06 -18.96 -2.81
N MET A 105 10.65 -17.76 -3.20
CA MET A 105 10.84 -17.29 -4.58
C MET A 105 12.31 -17.17 -4.92
N LYS A 106 13.10 -16.70 -3.96
CA LYS A 106 14.53 -16.58 -4.13
C LYS A 106 15.16 -17.92 -4.48
N GLN A 107 14.75 -18.97 -3.77
CA GLN A 107 15.25 -20.33 -4.02
C GLN A 107 14.77 -20.86 -5.37
N MET A 108 13.51 -20.62 -5.71
CA MET A 108 12.95 -21.07 -6.98
C MET A 108 13.61 -20.42 -8.19
N LEU A 109 13.99 -19.16 -8.07
CA LEU A 109 14.51 -18.40 -9.19
C LEU A 109 16.02 -18.57 -9.39
N VAL A 110 16.69 -19.19 -8.45
CA VAL A 110 18.10 -19.56 -8.61
C VAL A 110 18.15 -20.80 -9.48
N SER A 111 18.83 -20.71 -10.59
CA SER A 111 18.93 -21.86 -11.51
C SER A 111 20.35 -22.41 -11.55
#